data_d6ea36a18e52b9828786740f3136da5c
#
_entry.id   d6ea36a18e52b9828786740f3136da5c
#
_cell.length_a   1.000
_cell.length_b   1.000
_cell.length_c   1.000
_cell.angle_alpha   90.00
_cell.angle_beta   90.00
_cell.angle_gamma   90.00
#
_symmetry.space_group_name_H-M   'P 1'
#
loop_
_entity.id
_entity.type
_entity.pdbx_description
1 polymer ?
#
loop_
_entity_poly.entity_id
_entity_poly.type
_entity_poly.pdbx_seq_one_letter_code
_entity_poly.pdbx_strand_id
1 'polypeptide(L)'
;SALLALPWVQKELNLDFVAEHLASEWMSLEDTFWTGIQRLPPAHRLVVSAEGCRKSQYWRPDVAMTLPCRSMAEYAECYRSLLFDVVRRMGNSSGPVACEVSGGLDSSALFAVAAGLQRRGEWPAPDMHGYTLDFRGAGDADEVDYARAVERHVGKEVTEVAPTRQPLAWYEDWARRHGYPSGYPNGVMGLGIRQEARRRG
;
A
#
# COMPACT_ATOMS: atom_id res chain seq x y z
N SER A 1 -19.33 1.17 -5.04
CA SER A 1 -19.12 -0.16 -5.65
C SER A 1 -20.12 -0.39 -6.78
N ALA A 2 -19.67 -0.91 -7.93
CA ALA A 2 -20.56 -1.20 -9.06
C ALA A 2 -21.66 -2.21 -8.67
N LEU A 3 -21.37 -3.16 -7.78
CA LEU A 3 -22.36 -4.12 -7.30
C LEU A 3 -23.55 -3.46 -6.58
N LEU A 4 -23.29 -2.39 -5.82
CA LEU A 4 -24.36 -1.65 -5.13
C LEU A 4 -25.28 -0.85 -6.08
N ALA A 5 -24.88 -0.68 -7.33
CA ALA A 5 -25.74 -0.06 -8.35
C ALA A 5 -26.74 -1.05 -8.98
N LEU A 6 -26.56 -2.35 -8.76
CA LEU A 6 -27.44 -3.38 -9.31
C LEU A 6 -28.76 -3.40 -8.52
N PRO A 7 -29.93 -3.44 -9.21
CA PRO A 7 -31.25 -3.30 -8.58
C PRO A 7 -31.63 -4.47 -7.66
N TRP A 8 -31.01 -5.65 -7.86
CA TRP A 8 -31.26 -6.84 -7.06
C TRP A 8 -30.30 -7.02 -5.87
N VAL A 9 -29.28 -6.15 -5.72
CA VAL A 9 -28.37 -6.20 -4.57
C VAL A 9 -29.00 -5.46 -3.41
N GLN A 10 -29.18 -6.17 -2.29
CA GLN A 10 -29.67 -5.58 -1.05
C GLN A 10 -28.57 -4.69 -0.44
N LYS A 11 -28.98 -3.48 -0.04
CA LYS A 11 -28.07 -2.49 0.57
C LYS A 11 -28.22 -2.51 2.09
N GLU A 12 -28.04 -3.67 2.69
CA GLU A 12 -28.08 -3.87 4.12
C GLU A 12 -26.67 -3.91 4.70
N LEU A 13 -26.43 -3.14 5.76
CA LEU A 13 -25.12 -3.09 6.41
C LEU A 13 -24.87 -4.37 7.21
N ASN A 14 -23.69 -4.93 7.05
CA ASN A 14 -23.14 -5.99 7.89
C ASN A 14 -22.57 -5.37 9.16
N LEU A 15 -23.35 -5.35 10.23
CA LEU A 15 -22.95 -4.72 11.49
C LEU A 15 -21.79 -5.41 12.18
N ASP A 16 -21.62 -6.71 11.99
CA ASP A 16 -20.48 -7.46 12.54
C ASP A 16 -19.18 -6.99 11.87
N PHE A 17 -19.19 -6.84 10.55
CA PHE A 17 -18.04 -6.30 9.84
C PHE A 17 -17.78 -4.81 10.15
N VAL A 18 -18.82 -4.02 10.41
CA VAL A 18 -18.67 -2.63 10.90
C VAL A 18 -17.97 -2.63 12.25
N ALA A 19 -18.36 -3.54 13.17
CA ALA A 19 -17.72 -3.67 14.47
C ALA A 19 -16.25 -4.08 14.36
N GLU A 20 -15.92 -5.08 13.52
CA GLU A 20 -14.52 -5.46 13.22
C GLU A 20 -13.71 -4.25 12.73
N HIS A 21 -14.26 -3.48 11.80
CA HIS A 21 -13.59 -2.31 11.25
C HIS A 21 -13.34 -1.22 12.31
N LEU A 22 -14.30 -0.96 13.18
CA LEU A 22 -14.16 0.02 14.27
C LEU A 22 -13.16 -0.43 15.33
N ALA A 23 -13.10 -1.75 15.58
CA ALA A 23 -12.13 -2.34 16.50
C ALA A 23 -10.72 -2.44 15.89
N SER A 24 -10.55 -2.15 14.59
CA SER A 24 -9.32 -2.40 13.81
C SER A 24 -8.89 -3.88 13.85
N GLU A 25 -9.86 -4.78 13.95
CA GLU A 25 -9.66 -6.22 13.91
C GLU A 25 -10.16 -6.79 12.57
N TRP A 26 -9.53 -7.85 12.11
CA TRP A 26 -9.84 -8.46 10.81
C TRP A 26 -10.09 -9.96 10.99
N MET A 27 -11.30 -10.29 11.43
CA MET A 27 -11.68 -11.68 11.72
C MET A 27 -12.16 -12.41 10.47
N SER A 28 -12.87 -11.72 9.60
CA SER A 28 -13.36 -12.28 8.34
C SER A 28 -12.52 -11.87 7.14
N LEU A 29 -12.14 -12.85 6.31
CA LEU A 29 -11.47 -12.61 5.02
C LEU A 29 -12.46 -12.39 3.86
N GLU A 30 -13.71 -12.76 4.05
CA GLU A 30 -14.74 -12.76 3.00
C GLU A 30 -15.78 -11.67 3.19
N ASP A 31 -16.07 -11.28 4.42
CA ASP A 31 -17.12 -10.31 4.69
C ASP A 31 -16.78 -8.90 4.20
N THR A 32 -17.82 -8.14 3.94
CA THR A 32 -17.75 -6.74 3.57
C THR A 32 -18.69 -5.92 4.44
N PHE A 33 -18.71 -4.60 4.26
CA PHE A 33 -19.70 -3.71 4.91
C PHE A 33 -21.15 -4.02 4.52
N TRP A 34 -21.40 -4.92 3.56
CA TRP A 34 -22.72 -5.18 3.01
C TRP A 34 -23.04 -6.66 3.12
N THR A 35 -24.20 -6.99 3.73
CA THR A 35 -24.73 -8.35 3.73
C THR A 35 -24.93 -8.82 2.28
N GLY A 36 -24.59 -10.08 2.01
CA GLY A 36 -24.75 -10.65 0.66
C GLY A 36 -23.67 -10.24 -0.37
N ILE A 37 -22.75 -9.33 -0.02
CA ILE A 37 -21.57 -9.03 -0.84
C ILE A 37 -20.33 -9.56 -0.14
N GLN A 38 -19.68 -10.54 -0.75
CA GLN A 38 -18.46 -11.15 -0.23
C GLN A 38 -17.25 -10.80 -1.10
N ARG A 39 -16.09 -10.79 -0.47
CA ARG A 39 -14.79 -10.74 -1.15
C ARG A 39 -14.39 -12.14 -1.59
N LEU A 40 -13.70 -12.23 -2.67
CA LEU A 40 -12.92 -13.42 -2.95
C LEU A 40 -11.65 -13.36 -2.09
N PRO A 41 -11.38 -14.36 -1.22
CA PRO A 41 -10.19 -14.32 -0.38
C PRO A 41 -8.90 -14.27 -1.20
N PRO A 42 -7.80 -13.72 -0.64
CA PRO A 42 -6.50 -13.74 -1.29
C PRO A 42 -6.11 -15.14 -1.76
N ALA A 43 -5.40 -15.22 -2.88
CA ALA A 43 -4.92 -16.49 -3.47
C ALA A 43 -6.04 -17.51 -3.80
N HIS A 44 -7.28 -17.06 -3.97
CA HIS A 44 -8.38 -17.90 -4.45
C HIS A 44 -8.81 -17.50 -5.86
N ARG A 45 -9.35 -18.46 -6.57
CA ARG A 45 -10.08 -18.27 -7.84
C ARG A 45 -11.53 -18.68 -7.67
N LEU A 46 -12.42 -17.97 -8.34
CA LEU A 46 -13.83 -18.29 -8.46
C LEU A 46 -14.11 -18.67 -9.91
N VAL A 47 -14.66 -19.86 -10.12
CA VAL A 47 -15.16 -20.31 -11.40
C VAL A 47 -16.67 -20.30 -11.33
N VAL A 48 -17.31 -19.59 -12.25
CA VAL A 48 -18.78 -19.52 -12.39
C VAL A 48 -19.17 -20.24 -13.68
N SER A 49 -20.10 -21.18 -13.57
CA SER A 49 -20.62 -21.93 -14.70
C SER A 49 -22.14 -22.12 -14.55
N ALA A 50 -22.77 -22.78 -15.50
CA ALA A 50 -24.19 -23.13 -15.45
C ALA A 50 -24.50 -24.06 -14.24
N GLU A 51 -23.52 -24.88 -13.82
CA GLU A 51 -23.63 -25.81 -12.69
C GLU A 51 -23.44 -25.14 -11.34
N GLY A 52 -23.02 -23.87 -11.32
CA GLY A 52 -22.84 -23.08 -10.08
C GLY A 52 -21.47 -22.41 -9.96
N CYS A 53 -21.13 -22.07 -8.71
CA CYS A 53 -19.90 -21.37 -8.36
C CYS A 53 -18.95 -22.29 -7.61
N ARG A 54 -17.67 -22.32 -8.03
CA ARG A 54 -16.63 -23.08 -7.36
C ARG A 54 -15.46 -22.17 -6.99
N LYS A 55 -15.22 -22.02 -5.68
CA LYS A 55 -14.08 -21.32 -5.11
C LYS A 55 -12.97 -22.31 -4.78
N SER A 56 -11.71 -21.99 -5.14
CA SER A 56 -10.56 -22.83 -4.83
C SER A 56 -9.32 -21.97 -4.59
N GLN A 57 -8.57 -22.33 -3.54
CA GLN A 57 -7.28 -21.70 -3.24
C GLN A 57 -6.22 -22.25 -4.22
N TYR A 58 -5.45 -21.35 -4.85
CA TYR A 58 -4.39 -21.74 -5.78
C TYR A 58 -2.99 -21.51 -5.20
N TRP A 59 -2.86 -20.73 -4.12
CA TRP A 59 -1.60 -20.45 -3.46
C TRP A 59 -1.78 -20.22 -1.96
N ARG A 60 -0.80 -20.60 -1.19
CA ARG A 60 -0.61 -20.25 0.21
C ARG A 60 0.88 -20.18 0.51
N PRO A 61 1.32 -19.34 1.46
CA PRO A 61 2.71 -19.37 1.90
C PRO A 61 3.02 -20.72 2.54
N ASP A 62 4.16 -21.30 2.18
CA ASP A 62 4.68 -22.48 2.88
C ASP A 62 5.50 -22.00 4.09
N VAL A 63 4.84 -21.95 5.23
CA VAL A 63 5.46 -21.49 6.50
C VAL A 63 6.46 -22.49 7.08
N ALA A 64 6.49 -23.72 6.56
CA ALA A 64 7.46 -24.75 6.95
C ALA A 64 8.72 -24.72 6.07
N MET A 65 8.71 -23.94 4.98
CA MET A 65 9.86 -23.81 4.11
C MET A 65 11.02 -23.16 4.85
N THR A 66 12.17 -23.85 4.86
CA THR A 66 13.42 -23.31 5.37
C THR A 66 14.35 -22.97 4.21
N LEU A 67 15.02 -21.81 4.27
CA LEU A 67 16.07 -21.48 3.32
C LEU A 67 17.34 -22.26 3.66
N PRO A 68 18.13 -22.70 2.66
CA PRO A 68 19.37 -23.45 2.87
C PRO A 68 20.53 -22.54 3.33
N CYS A 69 20.24 -21.54 4.16
CA CYS A 69 21.22 -20.62 4.70
C CYS A 69 21.80 -21.18 6.01
N ARG A 70 23.12 -21.09 6.15
CA ARG A 70 23.88 -21.66 7.29
C ARG A 70 24.31 -20.60 8.31
N SER A 71 24.17 -19.32 7.97
CA SER A 71 24.58 -18.21 8.81
C SER A 71 23.64 -16.99 8.63
N MET A 72 23.63 -16.09 9.61
CA MET A 72 22.90 -14.83 9.51
C MET A 72 23.37 -13.97 8.32
N ALA A 73 24.64 -14.05 7.97
CA ALA A 73 25.19 -13.36 6.80
C ALA A 73 24.58 -13.88 5.49
N GLU A 74 24.42 -15.19 5.36
CA GLU A 74 23.77 -15.80 4.20
C GLU A 74 22.27 -15.43 4.14
N TYR A 75 21.56 -15.44 5.27
CA TYR A 75 20.17 -14.95 5.31
C TYR A 75 20.06 -13.50 4.90
N ALA A 76 20.96 -12.64 5.39
CA ALA A 76 20.97 -11.22 5.03
C ALA A 76 21.23 -11.01 3.52
N GLU A 77 22.10 -11.81 2.91
CA GLU A 77 22.36 -11.73 1.48
C GLU A 77 21.18 -12.24 0.64
N CYS A 78 20.55 -13.35 1.06
CA CYS A 78 19.31 -13.83 0.43
C CYS A 78 18.20 -12.78 0.51
N TYR A 79 18.02 -12.16 1.67
CA TYR A 79 17.04 -11.08 1.86
C TYR A 79 17.35 -9.88 0.98
N ARG A 80 18.61 -9.44 0.96
CA ARG A 80 19.07 -8.33 0.11
C ARG A 80 18.78 -8.60 -1.36
N SER A 81 19.17 -9.77 -1.86
CA SER A 81 18.94 -10.17 -3.25
C SER A 81 17.45 -10.17 -3.61
N LEU A 82 16.61 -10.73 -2.73
CA LEU A 82 15.17 -10.74 -2.92
C LEU A 82 14.59 -9.32 -2.91
N LEU A 83 15.04 -8.46 -1.98
CA LEU A 83 14.58 -7.08 -1.90
C LEU A 83 14.91 -6.29 -3.17
N PHE A 84 16.12 -6.45 -3.70
CA PHE A 84 16.51 -5.82 -4.97
C PHE A 84 15.64 -6.30 -6.14
N ASP A 85 15.35 -7.59 -6.23
CA ASP A 85 14.51 -8.15 -7.29
C ASP A 85 13.07 -7.67 -7.20
N VAL A 86 12.49 -7.65 -5.99
CA VAL A 86 11.14 -7.16 -5.75
C VAL A 86 11.03 -5.67 -6.08
N VAL A 87 11.94 -4.83 -5.58
CA VAL A 87 11.93 -3.39 -5.83
C VAL A 87 12.10 -3.10 -7.32
N ARG A 88 12.99 -3.81 -8.00
CA ARG A 88 13.17 -3.68 -9.46
C ARG A 88 11.87 -4.00 -10.22
N ARG A 89 11.17 -5.07 -9.85
CA ARG A 89 9.88 -5.43 -10.48
C ARG A 89 8.78 -4.40 -10.20
N MET A 90 8.74 -3.85 -8.99
CA MET A 90 7.78 -2.80 -8.62
C MET A 90 8.03 -1.49 -9.37
N GLY A 91 9.28 -1.23 -9.76
CA GLY A 91 9.65 -0.06 -10.55
C GLY A 91 9.24 -0.14 -12.03
N ASN A 92 8.59 -1.20 -12.49
CA ASN A 92 8.17 -1.33 -13.89
C ASN A 92 7.01 -0.39 -14.22
N SER A 93 7.35 0.81 -14.67
CA SER A 93 6.40 1.89 -15.00
C SER A 93 6.85 2.61 -16.27
N SER A 94 5.89 3.08 -17.07
CA SER A 94 6.13 3.94 -18.23
C SER A 94 6.43 5.41 -17.85
N GLY A 95 6.06 5.82 -16.66
CA GLY A 95 6.33 7.13 -16.07
C GLY A 95 7.23 7.04 -14.84
N PRO A 96 7.62 8.19 -14.26
CA PRO A 96 8.37 8.23 -13.00
C PRO A 96 7.63 7.54 -11.87
N VAL A 97 8.36 6.95 -10.92
CA VAL A 97 7.80 6.29 -9.74
C VAL A 97 7.91 7.22 -8.53
N ALA A 98 6.80 7.49 -7.86
CA ALA A 98 6.77 8.20 -6.59
C ALA A 98 7.03 7.22 -5.44
N CYS A 99 8.01 7.53 -4.59
CA CYS A 99 8.37 6.76 -3.41
C CYS A 99 8.07 7.57 -2.15
N GLU A 100 7.26 7.04 -1.24
CA GLU A 100 7.10 7.64 0.08
C GLU A 100 8.31 7.29 0.95
N VAL A 101 8.90 8.29 1.61
CA VAL A 101 10.12 8.18 2.44
C VAL A 101 9.82 8.81 3.79
N SER A 102 9.42 8.01 4.77
CA SER A 102 9.13 8.51 6.12
C SER A 102 10.37 8.70 7.00
N GLY A 103 11.53 8.17 6.56
CA GLY A 103 12.72 8.08 7.41
C GLY A 103 12.76 6.82 8.28
N GLY A 104 11.66 6.06 8.36
CA GLY A 104 11.63 4.73 8.96
C GLY A 104 12.40 3.70 8.12
N LEU A 105 12.78 2.56 8.74
CA LEU A 105 13.64 1.55 8.12
C LEU A 105 13.10 1.01 6.79
N ASP A 106 11.81 0.70 6.72
CA ASP A 106 11.22 0.03 5.56
C ASP A 106 11.18 0.93 4.33
N SER A 107 10.57 2.12 4.43
CA SER A 107 10.46 3.06 3.32
C SER A 107 11.82 3.56 2.85
N SER A 108 12.73 3.81 3.79
CA SER A 108 14.10 4.23 3.49
C SER A 108 14.89 3.16 2.77
N ALA A 109 14.75 1.89 3.17
CA ALA A 109 15.40 0.76 2.49
C ALA A 109 14.90 0.62 1.06
N LEU A 110 13.58 0.69 0.82
CA LEU A 110 12.99 0.62 -0.52
C LEU A 110 13.52 1.75 -1.42
N PHE A 111 13.54 3.00 -0.90
CA PHE A 111 14.05 4.15 -1.65
C PHE A 111 15.54 4.03 -1.95
N ALA A 112 16.35 3.61 -0.99
CA ALA A 112 17.78 3.42 -1.17
C ALA A 112 18.10 2.31 -2.18
N VAL A 113 17.35 1.20 -2.16
CA VAL A 113 17.49 0.11 -3.15
C VAL A 113 17.10 0.59 -4.54
N ALA A 114 15.98 1.30 -4.69
CA ALA A 114 15.54 1.85 -5.97
C ALA A 114 16.58 2.83 -6.54
N ALA A 115 17.11 3.74 -5.73
CA ALA A 115 18.19 4.64 -6.14
C ALA A 115 19.49 3.89 -6.49
N GLY A 116 19.80 2.82 -5.77
CA GLY A 116 20.92 1.92 -6.09
C GLY A 116 20.76 1.24 -7.45
N LEU A 117 19.56 0.77 -7.76
CA LEU A 117 19.20 0.21 -9.06
C LEU A 117 19.33 1.26 -10.17
N GLN A 118 18.85 2.48 -9.92
CA GLN A 118 18.94 3.58 -10.88
C GLN A 118 20.41 3.92 -11.21
N ARG A 119 21.29 4.03 -10.19
CA ARG A 119 22.72 4.28 -10.41
C ARG A 119 23.40 3.18 -11.22
N ARG A 120 22.90 1.94 -11.18
CA ARG A 120 23.42 0.81 -11.97
C ARG A 120 22.78 0.68 -13.34
N GLY A 121 21.83 1.53 -13.70
CA GLY A 121 21.06 1.40 -14.93
C GLY A 121 20.10 0.20 -14.96
N GLU A 122 19.76 -0.33 -13.79
CA GLU A 122 18.88 -1.50 -13.62
C GLU A 122 17.44 -1.11 -13.22
N TRP A 123 17.18 0.18 -12.98
CA TRP A 123 15.85 0.70 -12.65
C TRP A 123 15.00 0.78 -13.92
N PRO A 124 13.81 0.11 -13.97
CA PRO A 124 13.07 0.00 -15.22
C PRO A 124 12.25 1.25 -15.58
N ALA A 125 11.85 2.07 -14.59
CA ALA A 125 11.13 3.32 -14.86
C ALA A 125 12.08 4.43 -15.36
N PRO A 126 11.55 5.47 -16.04
CA PRO A 126 12.36 6.61 -16.50
C PRO A 126 13.05 7.36 -15.36
N ASP A 127 12.38 7.51 -14.23
CA ASP A 127 12.92 8.15 -13.03
C ASP A 127 12.18 7.69 -11.77
N MET A 128 12.64 8.17 -10.59
CA MET A 128 11.98 8.02 -9.31
C MET A 128 12.12 9.30 -8.49
N HIS A 129 11.09 9.63 -7.72
CA HIS A 129 11.05 10.81 -6.86
C HIS A 129 10.67 10.43 -5.44
N GLY A 130 11.43 10.93 -4.45
CA GLY A 130 11.13 10.78 -3.04
C GLY A 130 10.12 11.81 -2.56
N TYR A 131 9.22 11.43 -1.66
CA TYR A 131 8.26 12.32 -1.00
C TYR A 131 8.14 11.95 0.47
N THR A 132 8.04 12.95 1.34
CA THR A 132 7.74 12.77 2.75
C THR A 132 6.64 13.73 3.20
N LEU A 133 5.87 13.35 4.23
CA LEU A 133 4.94 14.27 4.88
C LEU A 133 5.70 15.15 5.85
N ASP A 134 5.44 16.45 5.77
CA ASP A 134 6.01 17.46 6.66
C ASP A 134 5.12 17.67 7.88
N PHE A 135 5.50 17.08 8.99
CA PHE A 135 4.85 17.23 10.30
C PHE A 135 5.60 18.18 11.23
N ARG A 136 6.39 19.10 10.70
CA ARG A 136 7.16 20.04 11.52
C ARG A 136 6.30 20.72 12.59
N GLY A 137 6.77 20.64 13.83
CA GLY A 137 6.07 21.16 14.99
C GLY A 137 5.00 20.26 15.58
N ALA A 138 4.84 19.03 15.09
CA ALA A 138 3.90 18.03 15.62
C ALA A 138 4.54 17.10 16.69
N GLY A 139 5.66 17.49 17.29
CA GLY A 139 6.36 16.69 18.31
C GLY A 139 6.92 15.39 17.73
N ASP A 140 6.67 14.27 18.40
CA ASP A 140 7.21 12.94 18.01
C ASP A 140 6.72 12.43 16.63
N ALA A 141 5.73 13.08 16.04
CA ALA A 141 5.27 12.76 14.69
C ALA A 141 6.13 13.42 13.59
N ASP A 142 7.06 14.28 13.96
CA ASP A 142 7.97 14.96 13.02
C ASP A 142 9.15 14.06 12.67
N GLU A 143 9.08 13.42 11.51
CA GLU A 143 10.11 12.53 10.98
C GLU A 143 10.93 13.14 9.83
N VAL A 144 10.75 14.44 9.55
CA VAL A 144 11.38 15.13 8.41
C VAL A 144 12.90 15.04 8.44
N ASP A 145 13.53 15.16 9.60
CA ASP A 145 14.99 15.09 9.73
C ASP A 145 15.54 13.70 9.39
N TYR A 146 14.78 12.63 9.65
CA TYR A 146 15.14 11.28 9.22
C TYR A 146 15.03 11.14 7.68
N ALA A 147 13.96 11.66 7.09
CA ALA A 147 13.81 11.67 5.64
C ALA A 147 14.95 12.46 4.95
N ARG A 148 15.35 13.60 5.51
CA ARG A 148 16.52 14.38 5.05
C ARG A 148 17.84 13.61 5.22
N ALA A 149 17.98 12.82 6.28
CA ALA A 149 19.15 11.96 6.44
C ALA A 149 19.23 10.89 5.34
N VAL A 150 18.10 10.31 4.98
CA VAL A 150 17.99 9.37 3.85
C VAL A 150 18.33 10.06 2.54
N GLU A 151 17.79 11.25 2.27
CA GLU A 151 18.11 12.08 1.11
C GLU A 151 19.63 12.28 0.96
N ARG A 152 20.29 12.74 2.03
CA ARG A 152 21.74 12.95 2.03
C ARG A 152 22.54 11.66 1.76
N HIS A 153 22.10 10.55 2.38
CA HIS A 153 22.77 9.25 2.19
C HIS A 153 22.60 8.70 0.80
N VAL A 154 21.40 8.81 0.25
CA VAL A 154 21.05 8.28 -1.06
C VAL A 154 21.54 9.20 -2.20
N GLY A 155 21.68 10.50 -1.91
CA GLY A 155 22.05 11.53 -2.90
C GLY A 155 20.90 11.82 -3.89
N LYS A 156 19.66 11.67 -3.44
CA LYS A 156 18.46 11.92 -4.26
C LYS A 156 17.41 12.67 -3.44
N GLU A 157 16.90 13.77 -4.02
CA GLU A 157 15.95 14.67 -3.38
C GLU A 157 14.70 13.95 -2.84
N VAL A 158 14.27 14.34 -1.63
CA VAL A 158 13.00 13.97 -1.04
C VAL A 158 12.17 15.22 -0.82
N THR A 159 11.09 15.35 -1.58
CA THR A 159 10.18 16.48 -1.53
C THR A 159 9.33 16.43 -0.26
N GLU A 160 9.38 17.46 0.56
CA GLU A 160 8.55 17.62 1.75
C GLU A 160 7.18 18.16 1.35
N VAL A 161 6.11 17.49 1.76
CA VAL A 161 4.72 17.82 1.41
C VAL A 161 3.89 17.97 2.67
N ALA A 162 3.18 19.08 2.80
CA ALA A 162 2.28 19.28 3.93
C ALA A 162 1.15 18.22 3.95
N PRO A 163 0.80 17.65 5.11
CA PRO A 163 -0.29 16.68 5.22
C PRO A 163 -1.61 17.36 4.89
N THR A 164 -2.43 16.71 4.08
CA THR A 164 -3.76 17.20 3.76
C THR A 164 -4.77 16.86 4.85
N ARG A 165 -5.74 17.76 5.05
CA ARG A 165 -6.90 17.54 5.92
C ARG A 165 -8.16 17.67 5.07
N GLN A 166 -9.14 16.83 5.37
CA GLN A 166 -10.42 16.85 4.68
C GLN A 166 -11.57 17.12 5.66
N PRO A 167 -12.58 17.90 5.27
CA PRO A 167 -13.77 18.10 6.09
C PRO A 167 -14.61 16.80 6.16
N LEU A 168 -15.46 16.67 7.19
CA LEU A 168 -16.34 15.49 7.36
C LEU A 168 -17.16 15.18 6.10
N ALA A 169 -17.68 16.20 5.43
CA ALA A 169 -18.47 16.06 4.20
C ALA A 169 -17.70 15.32 3.08
N TRP A 170 -16.36 15.42 3.05
CA TRP A 170 -15.54 14.69 2.09
C TRP A 170 -15.57 13.18 2.38
N TYR A 171 -15.50 12.79 3.66
CA TYR A 171 -15.55 11.37 4.06
C TYR A 171 -16.93 10.76 3.80
N GLU A 172 -18.00 11.53 4.05
CA GLU A 172 -19.37 11.12 3.75
C GLU A 172 -19.57 10.91 2.24
N ASP A 173 -19.07 11.82 1.42
CA ASP A 173 -19.14 11.73 -0.03
C ASP A 173 -18.28 10.58 -0.56
N TRP A 174 -17.10 10.35 0.03
CA TRP A 174 -16.28 9.18 -0.26
C TRP A 174 -17.06 7.88 0.01
N ALA A 175 -17.61 7.73 1.22
CA ALA A 175 -18.36 6.54 1.62
C ALA A 175 -19.57 6.30 0.70
N ARG A 176 -20.28 7.37 0.33
CA ARG A 176 -21.43 7.30 -0.60
C ARG A 176 -21.02 6.81 -1.98
N ARG A 177 -19.90 7.31 -2.52
CA ARG A 177 -19.42 6.92 -3.85
C ARG A 177 -18.81 5.52 -3.90
N HIS A 178 -18.09 5.12 -2.87
CA HIS A 178 -17.34 3.86 -2.87
C HIS A 178 -18.08 2.72 -2.19
N GLY A 179 -19.09 3.02 -1.35
CA GLY A 179 -19.84 2.03 -0.59
C GLY A 179 -19.10 1.49 0.65
N TYR A 180 -18.03 2.18 1.07
CA TYR A 180 -17.28 1.89 2.30
C TYR A 180 -16.55 3.16 2.78
N PRO A 181 -16.24 3.28 4.08
CA PRO A 181 -15.50 4.43 4.60
C PRO A 181 -14.11 4.54 3.93
N SER A 182 -13.59 5.77 3.83
CA SER A 182 -12.20 5.92 3.42
C SER A 182 -11.31 5.18 4.41
N GLY A 183 -10.33 4.47 3.93
CA GLY A 183 -9.43 3.66 4.76
C GLY A 183 -8.90 4.42 5.98
N TYR A 184 -7.81 4.02 6.56
CA TYR A 184 -7.30 4.58 7.84
C TYR A 184 -7.46 6.10 7.95
N PRO A 185 -7.74 6.63 9.16
CA PRO A 185 -7.90 8.07 9.40
C PRO A 185 -6.77 8.92 8.81
N ASN A 186 -5.56 8.39 8.81
CA ASN A 186 -4.36 9.04 8.27
C ASN A 186 -4.22 8.92 6.74
N GLY A 187 -5.03 8.11 6.08
CA GLY A 187 -4.90 7.86 4.62
C GLY A 187 -5.09 9.09 3.75
N VAL A 188 -5.85 10.09 4.23
CA VAL A 188 -6.05 11.36 3.52
C VAL A 188 -4.85 12.29 3.62
N MET A 189 -3.99 12.15 4.62
CA MET A 189 -2.80 13.00 4.79
C MET A 189 -1.86 12.87 3.59
N GLY A 190 -1.72 11.67 3.03
CA GLY A 190 -0.92 11.39 1.83
C GLY A 190 -1.53 11.85 0.51
N LEU A 191 -2.74 12.44 0.49
CA LEU A 191 -3.32 12.95 -0.76
C LEU A 191 -2.47 14.07 -1.37
N GLY A 192 -1.82 14.89 -0.55
CA GLY A 192 -0.88 15.92 -0.99
C GLY A 192 0.30 15.33 -1.77
N ILE A 193 0.87 14.24 -1.30
CA ILE A 193 1.95 13.51 -2.00
C ILE A 193 1.45 13.04 -3.37
N ARG A 194 0.26 12.44 -3.45
CA ARG A 194 -0.30 11.97 -4.73
C ARG A 194 -0.57 13.11 -5.71
N GLN A 195 -0.99 14.27 -5.22
CA GLN A 195 -1.22 15.48 -6.04
C GLN A 195 0.10 16.03 -6.55
N GLU A 196 1.11 16.14 -5.68
CA GLU A 196 2.43 16.62 -6.05
C GLU A 196 3.13 15.67 -7.03
N ALA A 197 3.04 14.34 -6.80
CA ALA A 197 3.57 13.36 -7.73
C ALA A 197 2.95 13.46 -9.12
N ARG A 198 1.61 13.62 -9.19
CA ARG A 198 0.91 13.82 -10.48
C ARG A 198 1.30 15.11 -11.19
N ARG A 199 1.64 16.16 -10.44
CA ARG A 199 2.08 17.44 -11.02
C ARG A 199 3.46 17.33 -11.67
N ARG A 200 4.30 16.44 -11.16
CA ARG A 200 5.66 16.21 -11.65
C ARG A 200 5.76 15.15 -12.77
N GLY A 201 4.67 14.47 -13.09
CA GLY A 201 4.58 13.44 -14.14
C GLY A 201 4.45 12.06 -13.58
#